data_d9beefe099991891d024ce4bb4b4973c
#
_entry.id   d9beefe099991891d024ce4bb4b4973c
#
_cell.length_a   1.000
_cell.length_b   1.000
_cell.length_c   1.000
_cell.angle_alpha   90.00
_cell.angle_beta   90.00
_cell.angle_gamma   90.00
#
_symmetry.space_group_name_H-M   'P 1'
#
loop_
_entity.id
_entity.type
_entity.pdbx_description
1 polymer ?
#
loop_
_entity_poly.entity_id
_entity_poly.type
_entity_poly.pdbx_seq_one_letter_code
_entity_poly.pdbx_strand_id
1 'polypeptide(L)' 'MVTLKRDRKAHDIWLITTTDREGFHRQLPITFDDMRELVRLWIDEVI' A
#
# COMPACT_ATOMS: atom_id res chain seq x y z
N MET A 1 3.98 -7.97 8.38
CA MET A 1 2.97 -8.44 7.42
C MET A 1 2.33 -7.25 6.72
N VAL A 2 2.07 -7.38 5.44
CA VAL A 2 1.46 -6.32 4.65
C VAL A 2 0.15 -6.83 4.06
N THR A 3 -0.90 -6.05 4.17
CA THR A 3 -2.18 -6.36 3.54
C THR A 3 -2.61 -5.19 2.68
N LEU A 4 -3.37 -5.49 1.63
CA LEU A 4 -3.85 -4.51 0.68
C LEU A 4 -5.36 -4.70 0.50
N LYS A 5 -6.12 -3.61 0.70
CA LYS A 5 -7.57 -3.64 0.54
C LYS A 5 -8.02 -2.43 -0.26
N ARG A 6 -9.05 -2.63 -1.08
CA ARG A 6 -9.69 -1.52 -1.76
C ARG A 6 -10.65 -0.81 -0.81
N ASP A 7 -10.65 0.52 -0.83
CA ASP A 7 -11.60 1.30 -0.04
C ASP A 7 -13.02 1.08 -0.59
N ARG A 8 -13.98 0.91 0.31
CA ARG A 8 -15.38 0.68 -0.09
C ARG A 8 -16.04 1.94 -0.65
N LYS A 9 -15.63 3.11 -0.19
CA LYS A 9 -16.25 4.38 -0.58
C LYS A 9 -15.55 5.04 -1.75
N ALA A 10 -14.25 4.84 -1.89
CA ALA A 10 -13.44 5.42 -2.96
C ALA A 10 -12.77 4.30 -3.72
N HIS A 11 -13.29 3.97 -4.88
CA HIS A 11 -12.83 2.82 -5.66
C HIS A 11 -11.41 2.94 -6.17
N ASP A 12 -10.90 4.16 -6.28
CA ASP A 12 -9.53 4.42 -6.72
C ASP A 12 -8.53 4.52 -5.56
N ILE A 13 -9.01 4.35 -4.33
CA ILE A 13 -8.16 4.40 -3.15
C ILE A 13 -7.95 3.00 -2.61
N TRP A 14 -6.71 2.68 -2.32
CA TRP A 14 -6.33 1.41 -1.70
C TRP A 14 -5.75 1.68 -0.32
N LEU A 15 -6.02 0.78 0.60
CA LEU A 15 -5.50 0.87 1.97
C LEU A 15 -4.41 -0.17 2.14
N ILE A 16 -3.20 0.32 2.41
CA ILE A 16 -2.06 -0.54 2.72
C ILE A 16 -1.94 -0.60 4.25
N THR A 17 -2.02 -1.80 4.79
CA THR A 17 -1.88 -2.01 6.22
C THR A 17 -0.62 -2.81 6.48
N THR A 18 0.24 -2.30 7.36
CA THR A 18 1.44 -3.00 7.78
C THR A 18 1.35 -3.32 9.26
N THR A 19 1.81 -4.51 9.63
CA THR A 19 1.87 -4.94 11.02
C THR A 19 3.32 -5.29 11.35
N ASP A 20 3.88 -4.65 12.37
CA ASP A 20 5.24 -4.94 12.77
C ASP A 20 5.28 -6.13 13.75
N ARG A 21 6.47 -6.46 14.23
CA ARG A 21 6.67 -7.60 15.12
C ARG A 21 6.00 -7.42 16.49
N GLU A 22 5.79 -6.17 16.89
CA GLU A 22 5.17 -5.84 18.17
C GLU A 22 3.66 -5.80 18.09
N GLY A 23 3.11 -5.96 16.89
CA GLY A 23 1.67 -5.97 16.68
C GLY A 23 1.07 -4.60 16.38
N PHE A 24 1.88 -3.58 16.20
CA PHE A 24 1.39 -2.26 15.82
C PHE A 24 0.98 -2.23 14.35
N HIS A 25 -0.21 -1.72 14.13
CA HIS A 25 -0.77 -1.57 12.79
C HIS A 25 -0.58 -0.16 12.28
N ARG A 26 -0.17 -0.05 11.02
CA ARG A 26 -0.11 1.23 10.32
C ARG A 26 -0.91 1.11 9.05
N GLN A 27 -1.74 2.11 8.78
CA GLN A 27 -2.60 2.10 7.60
C GLN A 27 -2.34 3.35 6.78
N LEU A 28 -2.16 3.18 5.48
CA LEU A 28 -1.86 4.27 4.56
C LEU A 28 -2.81 4.20 3.37
N PRO A 29 -3.61 5.24 3.13
CA PRO A 29 -4.38 5.33 1.90
C PRO A 29 -3.49 5.75 0.75
N ILE A 30 -3.67 5.12 -0.41
CA ILE A 30 -2.88 5.41 -1.59
C ILE A 30 -3.77 5.29 -2.83
N THR A 31 -3.59 6.17 -3.80
CA THR A 31 -4.32 6.07 -5.05
C THR A 31 -3.76 4.94 -5.90
N PHE A 32 -4.56 4.46 -6.83
CA PHE A 32 -4.12 3.42 -7.75
C PHE A 32 -2.90 3.87 -8.57
N ASP A 33 -2.91 5.12 -9.03
CA ASP A 33 -1.81 5.66 -9.82
C ASP A 33 -0.51 5.74 -9.00
N ASP A 34 -0.63 6.19 -7.75
CA ASP A 34 0.53 6.28 -6.86
C ASP A 34 1.08 4.89 -6.55
N MET A 35 0.19 3.91 -6.40
CA MET A 35 0.62 2.54 -6.14
C MET A 35 1.40 1.97 -7.33
N ARG A 36 0.95 2.23 -8.56
CA ARG A 36 1.66 1.82 -9.76
C ARG A 36 3.04 2.46 -9.82
N GLU A 37 3.12 3.74 -9.51
CA GLU A 37 4.39 4.45 -9.49
C GLU A 37 5.32 3.89 -8.42
N LEU A 38 4.80 3.59 -7.25
CA LEU A 38 5.58 3.01 -6.17
C LEU A 38 6.16 1.65 -6.56
N VAL A 39 5.37 0.80 -7.19
CA VAL A 39 5.82 -0.51 -7.65
C VAL A 39 6.93 -0.34 -8.69
N ARG A 40 6.77 0.61 -9.59
CA ARG A 40 7.77 0.90 -10.61
C ARG A 40 9.09 1.36 -10.00
N LEU A 41 9.03 2.26 -9.03
CA LEU A 41 10.22 2.73 -8.34
C LEU A 41 10.89 1.60 -7.57
N TRP A 42 10.12 0.73 -6.96
CA TRP A 42 10.64 -0.41 -6.25
C TRP A 42 11.38 -1.36 -7.19
N ILE A 43 10.81 -1.64 -8.35
CA ILE A 43 11.43 -2.49 -9.35
C ILE A 43 12.76 -1.89 -9.82
N ASP A 44 12.79 -0.59 -10.08
CA ASP A 44 14.01 0.11 -10.51
C ASP A 44 15.11 0.03 -9.45
N GLU A 45 14.71 0.07 -8.18
CA GLU A 45 15.67 0.02 -7.07
C GLU A 45 16.25 -1.39 -6.88
N VAL A 46 15.43 -2.41 -7.08
CA VAL A 46 15.80 -3.80 -6.83
C VAL A 46 16.60 -4.39 -7.99
N ILE A 47 16.35 -3.94 -9.19
CA ILE A 47 17.07 -4.39 -10.38
C ILE A 47 18.31 -3.55 -10.62
#